data_1125dbe63c355ebe5eda98ee00907e52
#
_entry.id   1125dbe63c355ebe5eda98ee00907e52
#
_cell.length_a   1.000
_cell.length_b   1.000
_cell.length_c   1.000
_cell.angle_alpha   90.00
_cell.angle_beta   90.00
_cell.angle_gamma   90.00
#
_symmetry.space_group_name_H-M   'P 1'
#
loop_
_entity.id
_entity.type
_entity.pdbx_description
1 polymer ?
#
loop_
_entity_poly.entity_id
_entity_poly.type
_entity_poly.pdbx_seq_one_letter_code
_entity_poly.pdbx_strand_id
1 'polypeptide(L)'
;MASGRTLTIKGVKKVTHVVQRQAATTHSFTLQVCLSATGSLPAKIFVVLYEPSGVPQNFNQLMHKYTNLAVSYTKSGWMDKQVAKHWLKDFLLPMIKDDSCLIIDAWRGYKEMTELQCV
;
A
#
# COMPACT_ATOMS: atom_id res chain seq x y z
N MET A 1 -9.84 20.85 -9.35
CA MET A 1 -8.74 20.91 -10.34
C MET A 1 -7.45 20.51 -9.63
N ALA A 2 -6.90 19.37 -9.93
CA ALA A 2 -5.60 18.97 -9.38
C ALA A 2 -4.51 19.69 -10.18
N SER A 3 -3.85 20.65 -9.56
CA SER A 3 -2.64 21.28 -10.11
C SER A 3 -1.49 20.27 -10.00
N GLY A 4 -1.41 19.36 -10.94
CA GLY A 4 -0.31 18.41 -11.02
C GLY A 4 0.96 19.11 -11.49
N ARG A 5 2.00 19.10 -10.66
CA ARG A 5 3.36 19.42 -11.10
C ARG A 5 3.91 18.22 -11.85
N THR A 6 4.52 18.45 -13.02
CA THR A 6 5.22 17.40 -13.75
C THR A 6 6.68 17.77 -13.96
N LEU A 7 7.53 16.76 -14.02
CA LEU A 7 8.96 16.94 -14.28
C LEU A 7 9.18 16.89 -15.80
N THR A 8 10.03 17.77 -16.29
CA THR A 8 10.45 17.80 -17.68
C THR A 8 11.88 18.28 -17.81
N ILE A 9 12.49 18.08 -18.96
CA ILE A 9 13.85 18.53 -19.25
C ILE A 9 13.85 20.07 -19.31
N LYS A 10 14.85 20.70 -18.68
CA LYS A 10 15.00 22.17 -18.68
C LYS A 10 15.06 22.70 -20.12
N GLY A 11 14.21 23.69 -20.44
CA GLY A 11 14.15 24.33 -21.77
C GLY A 11 12.98 23.86 -22.64
N VAL A 12 12.23 22.85 -22.25
CA VAL A 12 11.02 22.43 -23.00
C VAL A 12 9.92 23.47 -22.81
N LYS A 13 9.48 24.09 -23.92
CA LYS A 13 8.46 25.14 -23.90
C LYS A 13 7.02 24.61 -23.76
N LYS A 14 6.77 23.35 -24.13
CA LYS A 14 5.43 22.72 -24.06
C LYS A 14 5.56 21.36 -23.47
N VAL A 15 4.89 21.15 -22.33
CA VAL A 15 4.84 19.87 -21.63
C VAL A 15 3.46 19.27 -21.85
N THR A 16 3.41 18.09 -22.46
CA THR A 16 2.16 17.33 -22.59
C THR A 16 1.99 16.50 -21.35
N HIS A 17 0.96 16.79 -20.56
CA HIS A 17 0.60 16.03 -19.38
C HIS A 17 -0.59 15.13 -19.71
N VAL A 18 -0.42 13.83 -19.54
CA VAL A 18 -1.52 12.89 -19.65
C VAL A 18 -2.29 12.92 -18.33
N VAL A 19 -3.47 13.52 -18.36
CA VAL A 19 -4.36 13.52 -17.19
C VAL A 19 -5.18 12.24 -17.21
N GLN A 20 -5.10 11.48 -16.13
CA GLN A 20 -5.92 10.29 -15.95
C GLN A 20 -7.41 10.69 -15.87
N ARG A 21 -8.27 10.03 -16.64
CA ARG A 21 -9.71 10.29 -16.59
C ARG A 21 -10.25 10.01 -15.20
N GLN A 22 -11.21 10.79 -14.73
CA GLN A 22 -11.83 10.65 -13.41
C GLN A 22 -12.43 9.23 -13.20
N ALA A 23 -12.92 8.60 -14.26
CA ALA A 23 -13.37 7.20 -14.24
C ALA A 23 -12.25 6.18 -13.93
N ALA A 24 -10.99 6.51 -14.21
CA ALA A 24 -9.85 5.63 -13.90
C ALA A 24 -9.47 5.66 -12.42
N THR A 25 -9.96 6.63 -11.64
CA THR A 25 -9.72 6.73 -10.19
C THR A 25 -10.79 6.01 -9.37
N THR A 26 -11.84 5.49 -10.00
CA THR A 26 -12.94 4.79 -9.33
C THR A 26 -12.52 3.42 -8.78
N HIS A 27 -11.42 2.86 -9.29
CA HIS A 27 -10.86 1.57 -8.87
C HIS A 27 -9.40 1.76 -8.44
N SER A 28 -9.19 2.63 -7.48
CA SER A 28 -7.86 2.84 -6.90
C SER A 28 -7.53 1.75 -5.87
N PHE A 29 -6.24 1.46 -5.74
CA PHE A 29 -5.72 0.59 -4.70
C PHE A 29 -4.36 1.10 -4.23
N THR A 30 -3.99 0.74 -3.03
CA THR A 30 -2.65 1.01 -2.49
C THR A 30 -1.88 -0.31 -2.40
N LEU A 31 -0.65 -0.30 -2.90
CA LEU A 31 0.30 -1.39 -2.71
C LEU A 31 1.27 -1.02 -1.58
N GLN A 32 1.36 -1.90 -0.58
CA GLN A 32 2.39 -1.83 0.43
C GLN A 32 3.49 -2.82 0.07
N VAL A 33 4.55 -2.31 -0.53
CA VAL A 33 5.71 -3.11 -0.92
C VAL A 33 6.73 -3.12 0.21
N CYS A 34 7.27 -4.29 0.51
CA CYS A 34 8.40 -4.47 1.41
C CYS A 34 9.54 -5.16 0.65
N LEU A 35 10.76 -4.74 0.87
CA LEU A 35 11.96 -5.33 0.27
C LEU A 35 12.96 -5.70 1.36
N SER A 36 13.54 -6.88 1.26
CA SER A 36 14.69 -7.21 2.09
C SER A 36 15.95 -6.48 1.61
N ALA A 37 16.94 -6.33 2.46
CA ALA A 37 18.24 -5.75 2.07
C ALA A 37 18.95 -6.54 0.95
N THR A 38 18.57 -7.80 0.75
CA THR A 38 19.07 -8.64 -0.37
C THR A 38 18.31 -8.43 -1.67
N GLY A 39 17.29 -7.54 -1.70
CA GLY A 39 16.46 -7.28 -2.87
C GLY A 39 15.31 -8.27 -3.07
N SER A 40 15.07 -9.17 -2.12
CA SER A 40 13.98 -10.14 -2.20
C SER A 40 12.65 -9.53 -1.76
N LEU A 41 11.58 -9.87 -2.46
CA LEU A 41 10.20 -9.58 -2.08
C LEU A 41 9.68 -10.64 -1.10
N PRO A 42 8.76 -10.28 -0.19
CA PRO A 42 8.05 -11.26 0.60
C PRO A 42 7.17 -12.17 -0.30
N ALA A 43 6.83 -13.33 0.22
CA ALA A 43 6.00 -14.31 -0.51
C ALA A 43 4.62 -13.76 -0.91
N LYS A 44 4.15 -12.74 -0.20
CA LYS A 44 2.88 -12.07 -0.50
C LYS A 44 3.10 -10.56 -0.56
N ILE A 45 2.34 -9.90 -1.42
CA ILE A 45 2.26 -8.43 -1.50
C ILE A 45 0.98 -7.98 -0.81
N PHE A 46 1.08 -6.95 0.02
CA PHE A 46 -0.09 -6.40 0.72
C PHE A 46 -0.76 -5.31 -0.14
N VAL A 47 -2.06 -5.45 -0.31
CA VAL A 47 -2.89 -4.58 -1.16
C VAL A 47 -4.06 -4.03 -0.35
N VAL A 48 -4.32 -2.74 -0.47
CA VAL A 48 -5.51 -2.09 0.10
C VAL A 48 -6.43 -1.69 -1.04
N LEU A 49 -7.62 -2.26 -1.06
CA LEU A 49 -8.64 -1.99 -2.09
C LEU A 49 -9.56 -0.84 -1.67
N TYR A 50 -10.08 -0.15 -2.67
CA TYR A 50 -11.14 0.83 -2.50
C TYR A 50 -12.49 0.13 -2.50
N GLU A 51 -13.12 0.06 -1.32
CA GLU A 51 -14.42 -0.59 -1.14
C GLU A 51 -15.34 0.30 -0.31
N PRO A 52 -15.97 1.32 -0.92
CA PRO A 52 -16.81 2.30 -0.23
C PRO A 52 -18.07 1.68 0.39
N SER A 53 -18.58 0.62 -0.22
CA SER A 53 -19.79 -0.09 0.21
C SER A 53 -19.50 -1.27 1.16
N GLY A 54 -18.23 -1.49 1.50
CA GLY A 54 -17.80 -2.64 2.30
C GLY A 54 -17.35 -3.83 1.45
N VAL A 55 -17.06 -4.93 2.12
CA VAL A 55 -16.49 -6.14 1.50
C VAL A 55 -17.47 -6.80 0.55
N PRO A 56 -17.09 -7.11 -0.70
CA PRO A 56 -17.93 -7.94 -1.58
C PRO A 56 -18.21 -9.31 -0.95
N GLN A 57 -19.42 -9.81 -1.12
CA GLN A 57 -19.86 -11.09 -0.52
C GLN A 57 -18.99 -12.30 -0.90
N ASN A 58 -18.42 -12.27 -2.11
CA ASN A 58 -17.55 -13.33 -2.62
C ASN A 58 -16.06 -13.05 -2.42
N PHE A 59 -15.69 -12.02 -1.64
CA PHE A 59 -14.31 -11.59 -1.46
C PHE A 59 -13.40 -12.73 -0.98
N ASN A 60 -13.81 -13.46 0.05
CA ASN A 60 -13.02 -14.57 0.59
C ASN A 60 -12.79 -15.68 -0.46
N GLN A 61 -13.82 -16.00 -1.25
CA GLN A 61 -13.70 -17.00 -2.32
C GLN A 61 -12.71 -16.56 -3.42
N LEU A 62 -12.73 -15.26 -3.76
CA LEU A 62 -11.78 -14.69 -4.72
C LEU A 62 -10.36 -14.70 -4.17
N MET A 63 -10.18 -14.39 -2.91
CA MET A 63 -8.84 -14.32 -2.29
C MET A 63 -8.16 -15.69 -2.19
N HIS A 64 -8.91 -16.78 -2.06
CA HIS A 64 -8.33 -18.13 -2.08
C HIS A 64 -7.60 -18.48 -3.39
N LYS A 65 -7.91 -17.78 -4.49
CA LYS A 65 -7.23 -17.96 -5.78
C LYS A 65 -5.86 -17.30 -5.85
N TYR A 66 -5.60 -16.32 -4.99
CA TYR A 66 -4.41 -15.47 -5.04
C TYR A 66 -3.54 -15.68 -3.82
N THR A 67 -2.74 -16.73 -3.83
CA THR A 67 -1.88 -17.09 -2.70
C THR A 67 -0.71 -16.12 -2.47
N ASN A 68 -0.40 -15.29 -3.46
CA ASN A 68 0.66 -14.29 -3.43
C ASN A 68 0.19 -12.89 -3.00
N LEU A 69 -1.08 -12.74 -2.63
CA LEU A 69 -1.63 -11.47 -2.16
C LEU A 69 -2.16 -11.60 -0.73
N ALA A 70 -1.97 -10.53 0.03
CA ALA A 70 -2.71 -10.26 1.27
C ALA A 70 -3.51 -8.98 1.03
N VAL A 71 -4.81 -9.04 1.17
CA VAL A 71 -5.70 -7.95 0.79
C VAL A 71 -6.43 -7.42 1.99
N SER A 72 -6.40 -6.11 2.13
CA SER A 72 -7.25 -5.34 3.03
C SER A 72 -8.11 -4.38 2.21
N TYR A 73 -9.00 -3.67 2.85
CA TYR A 73 -9.88 -2.70 2.17
C TYR A 73 -10.17 -1.51 3.07
N THR A 74 -10.37 -0.37 2.44
CA THR A 74 -10.84 0.85 3.10
C THR A 74 -11.84 1.57 2.21
N LYS A 75 -12.64 2.45 2.81
CA LYS A 75 -13.59 3.29 2.06
C LYS A 75 -12.91 4.27 1.10
N SER A 76 -11.63 4.54 1.27
CA SER A 76 -10.85 5.46 0.44
C SER A 76 -9.86 4.75 -0.50
N GLY A 77 -9.61 3.47 -0.30
CA GLY A 77 -8.52 2.73 -0.98
C GLY A 77 -7.11 3.10 -0.49
N TRP A 78 -7.01 3.99 0.51
CA TRP A 78 -5.74 4.43 1.08
C TRP A 78 -5.41 3.63 2.33
N MET A 79 -4.13 3.44 2.58
CA MET A 79 -3.66 2.90 3.84
C MET A 79 -3.93 3.92 4.96
N ASP A 80 -4.65 3.50 5.98
CA ASP A 80 -4.83 4.24 7.22
C ASP A 80 -4.03 3.61 8.36
N LYS A 81 -4.07 4.21 9.55
CA LYS A 81 -3.34 3.71 10.72
C LYS A 81 -3.73 2.29 11.12
N GLN A 82 -5.00 1.94 11.03
CA GLN A 82 -5.48 0.61 11.41
C GLN A 82 -5.02 -0.44 10.43
N VAL A 83 -5.12 -0.16 9.14
CA VAL A 83 -4.63 -1.05 8.08
C VAL A 83 -3.12 -1.19 8.14
N ALA A 84 -2.40 -0.11 8.44
CA ALA A 84 -0.94 -0.15 8.62
C ALA A 84 -0.54 -1.02 9.82
N LYS A 85 -1.27 -0.93 10.93
CA LYS A 85 -1.07 -1.78 12.12
C LYS A 85 -1.37 -3.25 11.83
N HIS A 86 -2.45 -3.53 11.10
CA HIS A 86 -2.78 -4.87 10.63
C HIS A 86 -1.67 -5.43 9.72
N TRP A 87 -1.23 -4.64 8.72
CA TRP A 87 -0.13 -5.02 7.86
C TRP A 87 1.13 -5.38 8.66
N LEU A 88 1.52 -4.56 9.62
CA LEU A 88 2.71 -4.81 10.42
C LEU A 88 2.57 -6.08 11.27
N LYS A 89 1.50 -6.17 12.10
CA LYS A 89 1.34 -7.24 13.08
C LYS A 89 1.01 -8.60 12.49
N ASP A 90 0.04 -8.59 11.57
CA ASP A 90 -0.57 -9.84 11.10
C ASP A 90 0.04 -10.33 9.79
N PHE A 91 0.80 -9.45 9.12
CA PHE A 91 1.40 -9.78 7.84
C PHE A 91 2.93 -9.72 7.87
N LEU A 92 3.55 -8.58 8.23
CA LEU A 92 5.00 -8.42 8.12
C LEU A 92 5.75 -9.15 9.25
N LEU A 93 5.40 -8.90 10.52
CA LEU A 93 6.10 -9.49 11.66
C LEU A 93 6.18 -11.01 11.61
N PRO A 94 5.13 -11.76 11.23
CA PRO A 94 5.22 -13.22 11.11
C PRO A 94 6.17 -13.72 10.01
N MET A 95 6.59 -12.86 9.08
CA MET A 95 7.45 -13.23 7.95
C MET A 95 8.91 -12.85 8.15
N ILE A 96 9.20 -11.95 9.07
CA ILE A 96 10.55 -11.49 9.36
C ILE A 96 11.12 -12.21 10.60
N LYS A 97 12.45 -12.19 10.73
CA LYS A 97 13.12 -12.76 11.91
C LYS A 97 13.11 -11.74 13.06
N ASP A 98 13.19 -12.24 14.29
CA ASP A 98 13.12 -11.43 15.52
C ASP A 98 14.20 -10.34 15.61
N ASP A 99 15.36 -10.56 14.99
CA ASP A 99 16.49 -9.62 14.96
C ASP A 99 16.51 -8.70 13.71
N SER A 100 15.40 -8.61 13.00
CA SER A 100 15.31 -7.81 11.79
C SER A 100 15.11 -6.31 12.09
N CYS A 101 15.73 -5.45 11.29
CA CYS A 101 15.51 -4.02 11.32
C CYS A 101 14.58 -3.61 10.17
N LEU A 102 13.46 -2.96 10.49
CA LEU A 102 12.53 -2.41 9.52
C LEU A 102 12.80 -0.91 9.30
N ILE A 103 13.11 -0.54 8.07
CA ILE A 103 13.25 0.86 7.66
C ILE A 103 11.96 1.27 6.94
N ILE A 104 11.29 2.29 7.45
CA ILE A 104 10.06 2.85 6.89
C ILE A 104 10.20 4.36 6.74
N ASP A 105 9.39 4.94 5.85
CA ASP A 105 9.33 6.38 5.69
C ASP A 105 8.67 7.07 6.91
N ALA A 106 8.77 8.41 6.98
CA ALA A 106 8.24 9.21 8.09
C ALA A 106 6.72 9.48 7.96
N TRP A 107 5.96 8.61 7.27
CA TRP A 107 4.53 8.80 7.16
C TRP A 107 3.83 8.74 8.53
N ARG A 108 2.94 9.70 8.78
CA ARG A 108 2.27 9.86 10.08
C ARG A 108 1.48 8.61 10.54
N GLY A 109 1.03 7.78 9.59
CA GLY A 109 0.34 6.51 9.90
C GLY A 109 1.20 5.51 10.64
N TYR A 110 2.54 5.60 10.52
CA TYR A 110 3.49 4.74 11.22
C TYR A 110 3.92 5.26 12.60
N LYS A 111 3.55 6.49 12.96
CA LYS A 111 4.04 7.13 14.19
C LYS A 111 3.73 6.35 15.47
N GLU A 112 2.59 5.68 15.53
CA GLU A 112 2.18 4.86 16.67
C GLU A 112 2.76 3.42 16.62
N MET A 113 3.41 3.06 15.52
CA MET A 113 4.03 1.75 15.36
C MET A 113 5.44 1.67 15.93
N THR A 114 6.11 2.81 16.10
CA THR A 114 7.43 2.89 16.74
C THR A 114 7.38 2.50 18.22
N GLU A 115 6.18 2.49 18.83
CA GLU A 115 5.94 1.99 20.20
C GLU A 115 5.77 0.47 20.24
N LEU A 116 5.61 -0.20 19.11
CA LEU A 116 5.65 -1.65 18.99
C LEU A 116 7.11 -2.11 18.94
N GLN A 117 7.87 -1.80 19.99
CA GLN A 117 9.18 -2.41 20.19
C GLN A 117 9.00 -3.92 20.23
N CYS A 118 9.82 -4.59 19.44
CA CYS A 118 9.94 -6.04 19.51
C CYS A 118 10.27 -6.42 20.97
N VAL A 119 9.41 -7.19 21.58
CA VAL A 119 9.68 -7.87 22.84
C VAL A 119 10.46 -9.13 22.52
#